data_f4d3b67580f880637d390bb5f75ec9e8
#
_entry.id   f4d3b67580f880637d390bb5f75ec9e8
#
_cell.length_a   1.000
_cell.length_b   1.000
_cell.length_c   1.000
_cell.angle_alpha   90.00
_cell.angle_beta   90.00
_cell.angle_gamma   90.00
#
_symmetry.space_group_name_H-M   'P 1'
#
loop_
_entity.id
_entity.type
_entity.pdbx_description
1 polymer ?
#
loop_
_entity_poly.entity_id
_entity_poly.type
_entity_poly.pdbx_seq_one_letter_code
_entity_poly.pdbx_strand_id
1 'polypeptide(L)'
;MIYEKTLRPVLFRLQGGDAERVHEWTMRRLAALAGRPRMVRTLQKVFSIQAPRTLFGVRFPSPVGLAAGMDKDGHALPAWPALGFGFVEVGTVTRHAQPGNDRPRLFRLRESEAIVNRMGFNNAGAQALATRLARLGPLSVPLGISLGKSKVTPWKPPRRTTRPPTRL
;
A
#
# COMPACT_ATOMS: atom_id res chain seq x y z
N MET A 1 -3.07 1.43 25.36
CA MET A 1 -4.26 1.77 24.51
C MET A 1 -5.03 0.49 24.18
N ILE A 2 -6.35 0.57 23.88
CA ILE A 2 -7.22 -0.63 23.69
C ILE A 2 -6.67 -1.55 22.60
N TYR A 3 -6.26 -1.00 21.44
CA TYR A 3 -5.71 -1.79 20.35
C TYR A 3 -4.51 -2.66 20.78
N GLU A 4 -3.53 -2.07 21.42
CA GLU A 4 -2.27 -2.75 21.79
C GLU A 4 -2.46 -3.83 22.84
N LYS A 5 -3.31 -3.56 23.83
CA LYS A 5 -3.49 -4.43 25.00
C LYS A 5 -4.52 -5.53 24.78
N THR A 6 -5.49 -5.33 23.86
CA THR A 6 -6.59 -6.29 23.65
C THR A 6 -6.66 -6.78 22.21
N LEU A 7 -6.89 -5.90 21.24
CA LEU A 7 -7.18 -6.31 19.87
C LEU A 7 -5.98 -6.96 19.19
N ARG A 8 -4.79 -6.35 19.30
CA ARG A 8 -3.56 -6.88 18.69
C ARG A 8 -3.20 -8.28 19.19
N PRO A 9 -3.13 -8.57 20.52
CA PRO A 9 -2.81 -9.90 21.00
C PRO A 9 -3.82 -10.96 20.54
N VAL A 10 -5.12 -10.62 20.55
CA VAL A 10 -6.18 -11.53 20.10
C VAL A 10 -6.03 -11.86 18.61
N LEU A 11 -5.84 -10.83 17.75
CA LEU A 11 -5.65 -11.04 16.32
C LEU A 11 -4.44 -11.93 16.01
N PHE A 12 -3.30 -11.67 16.67
CA PHE A 12 -2.10 -12.48 16.48
C PHE A 12 -2.30 -13.92 16.98
N ARG A 13 -2.97 -14.11 18.12
CA ARG A 13 -3.27 -15.45 18.64
C ARG A 13 -4.17 -16.25 17.69
N LEU A 14 -5.21 -15.63 17.13
CA LEU A 14 -6.12 -16.25 16.17
C LEU A 14 -5.45 -16.60 14.84
N GLN A 15 -4.37 -15.91 14.48
CA GLN A 15 -3.61 -16.13 13.24
C GLN A 15 -2.31 -16.92 13.47
N GLY A 16 -2.17 -17.60 14.62
CA GLY A 16 -0.98 -18.43 14.93
C GLY A 16 0.31 -17.64 15.14
N GLY A 17 0.22 -16.35 15.47
CA GLY A 17 1.40 -15.47 15.66
C GLY A 17 2.04 -14.95 14.39
N ASP A 18 1.58 -15.37 13.21
CA ASP A 18 2.14 -15.01 11.92
C ASP A 18 1.71 -13.61 11.48
N ALA A 19 2.69 -12.72 11.31
CA ALA A 19 2.46 -11.32 10.94
C ALA A 19 1.88 -11.16 9.51
N GLU A 20 2.28 -12.01 8.57
CA GLU A 20 1.77 -11.96 7.20
C GLU A 20 0.32 -12.42 7.15
N ARG A 21 -0.06 -13.46 7.91
CA ARG A 21 -1.46 -13.89 8.03
C ARG A 21 -2.35 -12.81 8.65
N VAL A 22 -1.88 -12.13 9.69
CA VAL A 22 -2.60 -10.98 10.29
C VAL A 22 -2.78 -9.87 9.27
N HIS A 23 -1.73 -9.54 8.50
CA HIS A 23 -1.79 -8.56 7.42
C HIS A 23 -2.85 -8.95 6.37
N GLU A 24 -2.79 -10.16 5.83
CA GLU A 24 -3.75 -10.65 4.83
C GLU A 24 -5.19 -10.64 5.34
N TRP A 25 -5.40 -11.04 6.59
CA TRP A 25 -6.71 -10.98 7.22
C TRP A 25 -7.22 -9.53 7.31
N THR A 26 -6.37 -8.61 7.74
CA THR A 26 -6.69 -7.18 7.83
C THR A 26 -7.03 -6.61 6.46
N MET A 27 -6.24 -6.91 5.45
CA MET A 27 -6.48 -6.45 4.08
C MET A 27 -7.80 -6.97 3.51
N ARG A 28 -8.15 -8.24 3.75
CA ARG A 28 -9.47 -8.78 3.36
C ARG A 28 -10.63 -8.01 4.01
N ARG A 29 -10.50 -7.65 5.30
CA ARG A 29 -11.53 -6.87 6.00
C ARG A 29 -11.65 -5.44 5.48
N LEU A 30 -10.51 -4.80 5.21
CA LEU A 30 -10.49 -3.45 4.62
C LEU A 30 -11.03 -3.43 3.19
N ALA A 31 -10.70 -4.42 2.37
CA ALA A 31 -11.26 -4.57 1.03
C ALA A 31 -12.79 -4.77 1.07
N ALA A 32 -13.29 -5.59 1.99
CA ALA A 32 -14.75 -5.76 2.20
C ALA A 32 -15.42 -4.47 2.67
N LEU A 33 -14.75 -3.68 3.51
CA LEU A 33 -15.20 -2.35 3.93
C LEU A 33 -15.23 -1.38 2.75
N ALA A 34 -14.18 -1.36 1.93
CA ALA A 34 -14.08 -0.51 0.74
C ALA A 34 -15.26 -0.72 -0.24
N GLY A 35 -15.80 -1.94 -0.31
CA GLY A 35 -17.00 -2.27 -1.09
C GLY A 35 -18.32 -1.80 -0.48
N ARG A 36 -18.31 -1.09 0.67
CA ARG A 36 -19.50 -0.62 1.39
C ARG A 36 -19.56 0.91 1.49
N PRO A 37 -20.03 1.63 0.48
CA PRO A 37 -19.95 3.10 0.41
C PRO A 37 -20.56 3.83 1.62
N ARG A 38 -21.63 3.28 2.21
CA ARG A 38 -22.26 3.87 3.42
C ARG A 38 -21.31 3.82 4.62
N MET A 39 -20.64 2.69 4.85
CA MET A 39 -19.68 2.53 5.93
C MET A 39 -18.44 3.39 5.71
N VAL A 40 -17.92 3.44 4.49
CA VAL A 40 -16.80 4.32 4.11
C VAL A 40 -17.11 5.77 4.45
N ARG A 41 -18.28 6.27 4.06
CA ARG A 41 -18.71 7.65 4.41
C ARG A 41 -18.86 7.89 5.91
N THR A 42 -19.37 6.93 6.67
CA THR A 42 -19.49 7.06 8.12
C THR A 42 -18.12 7.15 8.78
N LEU A 43 -17.18 6.28 8.40
CA LEU A 43 -15.81 6.31 8.93
C LEU A 43 -15.09 7.60 8.55
N GLN A 44 -15.26 8.06 7.32
CA GLN A 44 -14.67 9.32 6.87
C GLN A 44 -15.12 10.51 7.72
N LYS A 45 -16.40 10.56 8.15
CA LYS A 45 -16.89 11.62 9.06
C LYS A 45 -16.24 11.57 10.44
N VAL A 46 -15.87 10.37 10.90
CA VAL A 46 -15.27 10.16 12.24
C VAL A 46 -13.76 10.40 12.23
N PHE A 47 -13.08 9.92 11.19
CA PHE A 47 -11.61 9.87 11.16
C PHE A 47 -10.96 10.92 10.25
N SER A 48 -11.73 11.70 9.46
CA SER A 48 -11.12 12.70 8.59
C SER A 48 -10.40 13.78 9.40
N ILE A 49 -9.13 13.96 9.11
CA ILE A 49 -8.29 15.04 9.65
C ILE A 49 -8.13 16.08 8.55
N GLN A 50 -8.58 17.30 8.81
CA GLN A 50 -8.44 18.40 7.87
C GLN A 50 -7.20 19.23 8.22
N ALA A 51 -6.07 18.91 7.60
CA ALA A 51 -4.83 19.66 7.69
C ALA A 51 -4.21 19.81 6.28
N PRO A 52 -4.90 20.49 5.35
CA PRO A 52 -4.54 20.49 3.95
C PRO A 52 -3.18 21.15 3.72
N ARG A 53 -2.42 20.58 2.77
CA ARG A 53 -1.17 21.11 2.25
C ARG A 53 -1.17 21.01 0.73
N THR A 54 -0.56 21.97 0.07
CA THR A 54 -0.32 21.93 -1.38
C THR A 54 1.17 21.87 -1.61
N LEU A 55 1.64 20.80 -2.23
CA LEU A 55 3.04 20.57 -2.57
C LEU A 55 3.13 20.18 -4.05
N PHE A 56 4.04 20.78 -4.79
CA PHE A 56 4.23 20.50 -6.22
C PHE A 56 2.94 20.63 -7.06
N GLY A 57 2.04 21.55 -6.70
CA GLY A 57 0.74 21.73 -7.36
C GLY A 57 -0.32 20.67 -6.98
N VAL A 58 -0.01 19.69 -6.14
CA VAL A 58 -0.93 18.65 -5.67
C VAL A 58 -1.45 19.01 -4.28
N ARG A 59 -2.78 18.95 -4.12
CA ARG A 59 -3.43 19.17 -2.82
C ARG A 59 -3.56 17.86 -2.05
N PHE A 60 -3.02 17.86 -0.83
CA PHE A 60 -3.11 16.77 0.14
C PHE A 60 -4.08 17.20 1.26
N PRO A 61 -5.19 16.50 1.53
CA PRO A 61 -6.12 16.81 2.61
C PRO A 61 -5.50 16.69 4.01
N SER A 62 -4.51 15.80 4.16
CA SER A 62 -3.76 15.58 5.40
C SER A 62 -2.29 15.28 5.04
N PRO A 63 -1.32 15.66 5.89
CA PRO A 63 0.10 15.38 5.66
C PRO A 63 0.48 13.92 5.94
N VAL A 64 -0.43 13.11 6.50
CA VAL A 64 -0.18 11.70 6.81
C VAL A 64 -0.71 10.83 5.68
N GLY A 65 0.16 10.03 5.08
CA GLY A 65 -0.17 9.11 4.00
C GLY A 65 0.12 7.66 4.34
N LEU A 66 -0.48 6.76 3.58
CA LEU A 66 -0.16 5.34 3.62
C LEU A 66 1.01 5.06 2.67
N ALA A 67 2.09 4.49 3.19
CA ALA A 67 3.25 4.10 2.41
C ALA A 67 2.99 2.80 1.61
N ALA A 68 3.72 2.62 0.51
CA ALA A 68 3.75 1.38 -0.26
C ALA A 68 4.10 0.17 0.62
N GLY A 69 3.55 -0.99 0.27
CA GLY A 69 3.77 -2.25 0.97
C GLY A 69 2.57 -2.74 1.77
N MET A 70 1.71 -1.85 2.25
CA MET A 70 0.50 -2.25 2.99
C MET A 70 -0.61 -2.74 2.05
N ASP A 71 -0.97 -1.97 1.04
CA ASP A 71 -1.98 -2.33 0.03
C ASP A 71 -1.35 -2.37 -1.36
N LYS A 72 -0.48 -3.36 -1.58
CA LYS A 72 0.36 -3.44 -2.79
C LYS A 72 -0.43 -3.42 -4.09
N ASP A 73 -1.56 -4.11 -4.10
CA ASP A 73 -2.39 -4.28 -5.28
C ASP A 73 -3.62 -3.34 -5.30
N GLY A 74 -3.75 -2.44 -4.32
CA GLY A 74 -4.84 -1.46 -4.26
C GLY A 74 -6.23 -2.06 -3.99
N HIS A 75 -6.30 -3.09 -3.15
CA HIS A 75 -7.56 -3.78 -2.85
C HIS A 75 -8.51 -2.97 -1.96
N ALA A 76 -7.98 -2.10 -1.11
CA ALA A 76 -8.74 -1.36 -0.10
C ALA A 76 -8.70 0.16 -0.30
N LEU A 77 -8.38 0.63 -1.51
CA LEU A 77 -8.14 2.05 -1.81
C LEU A 77 -9.21 3.02 -1.24
N PRO A 78 -10.53 2.76 -1.34
CA PRO A 78 -11.55 3.66 -0.75
C PRO A 78 -11.55 3.68 0.78
N ALA A 79 -11.01 2.66 1.44
CA ALA A 79 -10.99 2.59 2.90
C ALA A 79 -9.93 3.50 3.52
N TRP A 80 -8.81 3.74 2.86
CA TRP A 80 -7.70 4.50 3.42
C TRP A 80 -8.03 5.96 3.68
N PRO A 81 -8.61 6.72 2.72
CA PRO A 81 -9.09 8.08 3.01
C PRO A 81 -10.15 8.11 4.11
N ALA A 82 -11.00 7.10 4.20
CA ALA A 82 -12.00 6.98 5.26
C ALA A 82 -11.39 6.79 6.65
N LEU A 83 -10.17 6.28 6.73
CA LEU A 83 -9.39 6.16 7.97
C LEU A 83 -8.50 7.38 8.26
N GLY A 84 -8.62 8.47 7.46
CA GLY A 84 -7.93 9.73 7.70
C GLY A 84 -6.63 9.93 6.94
N PHE A 85 -6.21 8.97 6.09
CA PHE A 85 -5.02 9.16 5.24
C PHE A 85 -5.26 10.22 4.17
N GLY A 86 -4.35 11.19 4.05
CA GLY A 86 -4.41 12.28 3.08
C GLY A 86 -3.83 11.95 1.71
N PHE A 87 -3.15 10.81 1.57
CA PHE A 87 -2.69 10.22 0.32
C PHE A 87 -2.39 8.73 0.54
N VAL A 88 -2.29 7.99 -0.55
CA VAL A 88 -2.02 6.55 -0.52
C VAL A 88 -0.95 6.23 -1.54
N GLU A 89 0.03 5.43 -1.18
CA GLU A 89 0.97 4.82 -2.11
C GLU A 89 0.75 3.32 -2.16
N VAL A 90 0.44 2.79 -3.36
CA VAL A 90 0.33 1.35 -3.63
C VAL A 90 1.63 0.78 -4.19
N GLY A 91 1.73 -0.51 -4.26
CA GLY A 91 2.93 -1.21 -4.73
C GLY A 91 3.80 -1.71 -3.57
N THR A 92 5.06 -2.09 -3.81
CA THR A 92 5.74 -1.99 -5.11
C THR A 92 5.14 -2.97 -6.12
N VAL A 93 4.79 -2.44 -7.29
CA VAL A 93 4.25 -3.23 -8.40
C VAL A 93 5.34 -3.47 -9.43
N THR A 94 5.39 -4.69 -9.95
CA THR A 94 6.28 -5.07 -11.04
C THR A 94 5.49 -5.29 -12.33
N ARG A 95 6.15 -5.24 -13.49
CA ARG A 95 5.49 -5.48 -14.80
C ARG A 95 4.71 -6.80 -14.79
N HIS A 96 5.38 -7.88 -14.38
CA HIS A 96 4.78 -9.21 -14.29
C HIS A 96 4.38 -9.50 -12.83
N ALA A 97 3.28 -10.23 -12.65
CA ALA A 97 2.94 -10.77 -11.34
C ALA A 97 4.06 -11.65 -10.81
N GLN A 98 4.33 -11.57 -9.51
CA GLN A 98 5.30 -12.47 -8.89
C GLN A 98 4.89 -12.81 -7.45
N PRO A 99 5.13 -14.07 -7.02
CA PRO A 99 4.71 -14.55 -5.69
C PRO A 99 5.56 -13.97 -4.55
N GLY A 100 6.74 -13.43 -4.88
CA GLY A 100 7.75 -13.07 -3.90
C GLY A 100 8.59 -14.26 -3.45
N ASN A 101 9.24 -14.12 -2.31
CA ASN A 101 10.06 -15.18 -1.71
C ASN A 101 9.20 -16.17 -0.94
N ASP A 102 9.77 -17.36 -0.65
CA ASP A 102 9.11 -18.40 0.14
C ASP A 102 8.85 -17.95 1.58
N ARG A 103 7.77 -18.44 2.16
CA ARG A 103 7.41 -18.21 3.56
C ARG A 103 8.18 -19.16 4.49
N PRO A 104 8.48 -18.71 5.74
CA PRO A 104 8.18 -17.41 6.34
C PRO A 104 9.10 -16.30 5.80
N ARG A 105 8.54 -15.11 5.64
CA ARG A 105 9.24 -13.96 5.00
C ARG A 105 8.95 -12.61 5.67
N LEU A 106 8.20 -12.61 6.77
CA LEU A 106 7.88 -11.44 7.58
C LEU A 106 8.02 -11.82 9.06
N PHE A 107 8.90 -11.13 9.78
CA PHE A 107 9.28 -11.46 11.14
C PHE A 107 9.13 -10.23 12.06
N ARG A 108 8.54 -10.43 13.23
CA ARG A 108 8.43 -9.40 14.26
C ARG A 108 9.50 -9.62 15.32
N LEU A 109 10.30 -8.58 15.56
CA LEU A 109 11.25 -8.51 16.64
C LEU A 109 10.62 -7.71 17.79
N ARG A 110 9.97 -8.41 18.73
CA ARG A 110 9.15 -7.76 19.77
C ARG A 110 9.97 -6.90 20.72
N GLU A 111 11.13 -7.38 21.12
CA GLU A 111 12.04 -6.70 22.03
C GLU A 111 12.61 -5.40 21.45
N SER A 112 12.87 -5.39 20.15
CA SER A 112 13.39 -4.24 19.41
C SER A 112 12.30 -3.39 18.76
N GLU A 113 11.02 -3.73 18.97
CA GLU A 113 9.85 -3.10 18.32
C GLU A 113 9.98 -2.97 16.80
N ALA A 114 10.66 -3.92 16.15
CA ALA A 114 11.02 -3.90 14.74
C ALA A 114 10.32 -5.00 13.93
N ILE A 115 10.30 -4.81 12.61
CA ILE A 115 9.84 -5.79 11.62
C ILE A 115 10.95 -6.01 10.61
N VAL A 116 11.34 -7.28 10.40
CA VAL A 116 12.25 -7.69 9.34
C VAL A 116 11.46 -8.45 8.29
N ASN A 117 11.70 -8.17 7.01
CA ASN A 117 11.07 -8.90 5.93
C ASN A 117 12.00 -9.17 4.76
N ARG A 118 11.62 -10.21 4.01
CA ARG A 118 12.19 -10.57 2.72
C ARG A 118 11.08 -10.90 1.73
N MET A 119 10.08 -10.02 1.61
CA MET A 119 8.85 -10.26 0.84
C MET A 119 9.11 -10.56 -0.64
N GLY A 120 10.13 -9.95 -1.26
CA GLY A 120 10.49 -10.21 -2.65
C GLY A 120 9.50 -9.61 -3.65
N PHE A 121 8.89 -8.47 -3.33
CA PHE A 121 7.94 -7.74 -4.17
C PHE A 121 6.77 -8.60 -4.68
N ASN A 122 6.16 -9.40 -3.78
CA ASN A 122 4.95 -10.14 -4.11
C ASN A 122 3.82 -9.16 -4.50
N ASN A 123 3.29 -9.32 -5.72
CA ASN A 123 2.23 -8.47 -6.28
C ASN A 123 1.55 -9.15 -7.49
N ALA A 124 0.37 -8.67 -7.85
CA ALA A 124 -0.44 -9.21 -8.96
C ALA A 124 -0.02 -8.68 -10.36
N GLY A 125 0.98 -7.81 -10.43
CA GLY A 125 1.47 -7.21 -11.66
C GLY A 125 0.77 -5.92 -12.06
N ALA A 126 1.45 -5.12 -12.90
CA ALA A 126 0.99 -3.79 -13.31
C ALA A 126 -0.37 -3.81 -14.01
N GLN A 127 -0.64 -4.83 -14.83
CA GLN A 127 -1.92 -4.94 -15.55
C GLN A 127 -3.10 -5.14 -14.59
N ALA A 128 -2.92 -5.96 -13.55
CA ALA A 128 -3.97 -6.19 -12.55
C ALA A 128 -4.29 -4.91 -11.75
N LEU A 129 -3.25 -4.16 -11.35
CA LEU A 129 -3.43 -2.88 -10.69
C LEU A 129 -4.12 -1.86 -11.62
N ALA A 130 -3.67 -1.71 -12.87
CA ALA A 130 -4.26 -0.80 -13.84
C ALA A 130 -5.76 -1.09 -14.06
N THR A 131 -6.13 -2.36 -14.23
CA THR A 131 -7.53 -2.78 -14.38
C THR A 131 -8.36 -2.40 -13.14
N ARG A 132 -7.80 -2.57 -11.94
CA ARG A 132 -8.48 -2.20 -10.69
C ARG A 132 -8.69 -0.70 -10.57
N LEU A 133 -7.66 0.09 -10.86
CA LEU A 133 -7.73 1.55 -10.82
C LEU A 133 -8.74 2.10 -11.84
N ALA A 134 -8.77 1.55 -13.05
CA ALA A 134 -9.75 1.92 -14.09
C ALA A 134 -11.20 1.66 -13.64
N ARG A 135 -11.45 0.56 -12.94
CA ARG A 135 -12.78 0.23 -12.39
C ARG A 135 -13.18 1.10 -11.20
N LEU A 136 -12.20 1.50 -10.40
CA LEU A 136 -12.45 2.29 -9.20
C LEU A 136 -12.81 3.75 -9.53
N GLY A 137 -12.20 4.31 -10.58
CA GLY A 137 -12.31 5.72 -10.90
C GLY A 137 -11.48 6.63 -9.97
N PRO A 138 -11.77 7.94 -9.96
CA PRO A 138 -11.01 8.90 -9.17
C PRO A 138 -11.12 8.66 -7.66
N LEU A 139 -9.99 8.78 -6.97
CA LEU A 139 -9.93 8.80 -5.51
C LEU A 139 -10.08 10.22 -4.97
N SER A 140 -10.54 10.34 -3.72
CA SER A 140 -10.66 11.64 -3.01
C SER A 140 -9.32 12.19 -2.52
N VAL A 141 -8.24 11.42 -2.64
CA VAL A 141 -6.89 11.77 -2.21
C VAL A 141 -5.88 11.41 -3.29
N PRO A 142 -4.70 12.04 -3.32
CA PRO A 142 -3.63 11.67 -4.24
C PRO A 142 -3.23 10.20 -4.10
N LEU A 143 -2.98 9.54 -5.24
CA LEU A 143 -2.49 8.18 -5.32
C LEU A 143 -1.08 8.16 -5.93
N GLY A 144 -0.15 7.60 -5.17
CA GLY A 144 1.20 7.25 -5.62
C GLY A 144 1.29 5.77 -6.00
N ILE A 145 2.21 5.43 -6.89
CA ILE A 145 2.49 4.05 -7.28
C ILE A 145 3.99 3.80 -7.20
N SER A 146 4.40 2.92 -6.29
CA SER A 146 5.77 2.41 -6.23
C SER A 146 5.99 1.37 -7.32
N LEU A 147 6.98 1.60 -8.19
CA LEU A 147 7.29 0.72 -9.31
C LEU A 147 8.61 -0.01 -9.09
N GLY A 148 8.63 -1.29 -9.38
CA GLY A 148 9.81 -2.14 -9.26
C GLY A 148 10.07 -2.97 -10.52
N LYS A 149 11.33 -3.40 -10.67
CA LYS A 149 11.72 -4.33 -11.73
C LYS A 149 11.25 -5.75 -11.37
N SER A 150 10.60 -6.45 -12.30
CA SER A 150 10.26 -7.88 -12.11
C SER A 150 11.52 -8.73 -11.98
N LYS A 151 11.49 -9.76 -11.13
CA LYS A 151 12.60 -10.69 -10.92
C LYS A 151 13.06 -11.34 -12.23
N VAL A 152 12.10 -11.71 -13.07
CA VAL A 152 12.35 -12.38 -14.37
C VAL A 152 12.83 -11.44 -15.48
N THR A 153 12.74 -10.12 -15.30
CA THR A 153 13.22 -9.17 -16.31
C THR A 153 14.74 -9.06 -16.23
N PRO A 154 15.48 -9.35 -17.32
CA PRO A 154 16.93 -9.17 -17.34
C PRO A 154 17.31 -7.72 -17.04
N TRP A 155 18.41 -7.52 -16.34
CA TRP A 155 18.98 -6.21 -16.20
C TRP A 155 19.58 -5.78 -17.53
N LYS A 156 19.14 -4.65 -18.08
CA LYS A 156 19.76 -4.01 -19.22
C LYS A 156 20.33 -2.67 -18.74
N PRO A 157 21.59 -2.35 -19.02
CA PRO A 157 22.12 -1.03 -18.69
C PRO A 157 21.29 0.04 -19.40
N PRO A 158 21.14 1.24 -18.81
CA PRO A 158 20.43 2.33 -19.44
C PRO A 158 21.08 2.62 -20.81
N ARG A 159 20.26 2.75 -21.85
CA ARG A 159 20.77 3.20 -23.14
C ARG A 159 21.40 4.57 -22.91
N ARG A 160 22.67 4.73 -23.25
CA ARG A 160 23.29 6.05 -23.32
C ARG A 160 22.46 6.87 -24.31
N THR A 161 21.68 7.81 -23.80
CA THR A 161 21.09 8.84 -24.64
C THR A 161 22.25 9.72 -25.08
N THR A 162 22.72 9.51 -26.29
CA THR A 162 23.59 10.48 -26.98
C THR A 162 22.73 11.71 -27.32
N ARG A 163 22.43 12.53 -26.32
CA ARG A 163 22.03 13.89 -26.59
C ARG A 163 23.31 14.59 -27.05
N PRO A 164 23.34 15.18 -28.29
CA PRO A 164 24.43 16.03 -28.66
C PRO A 164 24.50 17.19 -27.64
N PRO A 165 25.71 17.70 -27.31
CA PRO A 165 25.83 18.83 -26.40
C PRO A 165 25.07 20.01 -27.01
N THR A 166 24.06 20.51 -26.27
CA THR A 166 23.40 21.77 -26.63
C THR A 166 24.49 22.85 -26.53
N ARG A 167 24.91 23.39 -27.67
CA ARG A 167 25.75 24.58 -27.69
C ARG A 167 24.90 25.73 -27.15
N LEU A 168 25.36 26.31 -26.04
CA LEU A 168 24.90 27.62 -25.54
C LEU A 168 25.40 28.71 -26.47
#